data_c6af1f633de656d68aeeb4fb55411b40
#
_entry.id   c6af1f633de656d68aeeb4fb55411b40
#
_cell.length_a   1.000
_cell.length_b   1.000
_cell.length_c   1.000
_cell.angle_alpha   90.00
_cell.angle_beta   90.00
_cell.angle_gamma   90.00
#
_symmetry.space_group_name_H-M   'P 1'
#
loop_
_entity.id
_entity.type
_entity.pdbx_description
1 polymer ?
#
loop_
_entity_poly.entity_id
_entity_poly.type
_entity_poly.pdbx_seq_one_letter_code
_entity_poly.pdbx_strand_id
1 'polypeptide(L)'
;MHGFGWRWGWRRKGPGRPPKPRIIGFIPSKITFIPYDENGTPIQSAPPIEIAPDELEAMRLVYFEGLTQEEAAKRMGVSRGTLWRALSSGRRKLIQALIEHRPIIITK
;
A
#
# COMPACT_ATOMS: atom_id res chain seq x y z
N MET A 1 -16.78 -2.65 6.90
CA MET A 1 -16.44 -2.16 6.85
C MET A 1 -16.32 -1.44 6.87
N HIS A 2 -16.23 -0.93 6.68
CA HIS A 2 -16.02 -0.05 6.90
C HIS A 2 -15.99 0.91 6.04
N GLY A 3 -16.16 1.59 5.37
CA GLY A 3 -16.23 2.60 4.53
C GLY A 3 -15.09 3.46 4.60
N PHE A 4 -15.15 4.73 4.29
CA PHE A 4 -14.06 5.54 4.44
C PHE A 4 -13.73 5.72 5.81
N GLY A 5 -12.61 6.03 6.19
CA GLY A 5 -12.14 6.02 7.52
C GLY A 5 -12.02 4.63 8.08
N TRP A 6 -12.12 3.70 7.19
CA TRP A 6 -12.01 2.33 7.56
C TRP A 6 -10.71 2.06 8.21
N ARG A 7 -10.68 1.33 9.34
CA ARG A 7 -9.50 1.18 10.00
C ARG A 7 -8.88 -0.03 9.66
N TRP A 8 -7.69 -0.02 9.34
CA TRP A 8 -6.93 -1.13 8.94
C TRP A 8 -6.17 -1.60 10.11
N GLY A 9 -6.78 -2.18 11.01
CA GLY A 9 -6.15 -2.48 12.25
C GLY A 9 -5.53 -3.80 12.33
N TRP A 10 -5.62 -4.57 11.31
CA TRP A 10 -5.02 -5.81 11.31
C TRP A 10 -5.56 -6.70 12.30
N ARG A 11 -6.21 -6.38 12.95
CA ARG A 11 -6.79 -7.09 13.85
C ARG A 11 -6.04 -7.98 14.54
N ARG A 12 -5.14 -7.98 14.95
CA ARG A 12 -4.47 -8.78 15.61
C ARG A 12 -4.64 -8.60 16.89
N LYS A 13 -4.70 -9.21 17.68
CA LYS A 13 -4.89 -9.06 18.87
C LYS A 13 -3.99 -9.68 19.66
N GLY A 14 -3.06 -9.77 19.79
CA GLY A 14 -2.14 -10.33 20.68
C GLY A 14 -2.29 -9.86 22.03
N PRO A 15 -1.54 -10.33 22.92
CA PRO A 15 -1.56 -9.90 24.26
C PRO A 15 -1.16 -8.46 24.29
N GLY A 16 -1.61 -7.76 25.16
CA GLY A 16 -1.28 -6.39 25.26
C GLY A 16 -2.09 -5.63 24.29
N ARG A 17 -1.63 -4.43 23.96
CA ARG A 17 -2.37 -3.58 23.22
C ARG A 17 -2.24 -3.82 21.80
N PRO A 18 -3.26 -3.86 21.04
CA PRO A 18 -3.14 -3.99 19.59
C PRO A 18 -2.44 -2.78 19.02
N PRO A 19 -1.85 -2.95 17.87
CA PRO A 19 -1.23 -1.82 17.22
C PRO A 19 -2.28 -0.78 16.90
N LYS A 20 -1.85 0.46 16.88
CA LYS A 20 -2.73 1.53 16.52
C LYS A 20 -3.19 1.35 15.09
N PRO A 21 -4.48 1.39 14.82
CA PRO A 21 -4.94 1.21 13.46
C PRO A 21 -4.57 2.39 12.59
N ARG A 22 -4.38 2.14 11.33
CA ARG A 22 -4.13 3.17 10.36
C ARG A 22 -5.41 3.49 9.63
N ILE A 23 -5.61 4.76 9.32
CA ILE A 23 -6.79 5.20 8.62
C ILE A 23 -6.49 5.24 7.14
N ILE A 24 -7.31 4.56 6.37
CA ILE A 24 -7.12 4.49 4.94
C ILE A 24 -8.34 5.11 4.27
N GLY A 25 -8.10 6.10 3.43
CA GLY A 25 -9.16 6.89 2.81
C GLY A 25 -9.81 6.24 1.61
N PHE A 26 -9.68 4.94 1.46
CA PHE A 26 -10.34 4.22 0.40
C PHE A 26 -10.60 2.81 0.89
N ILE A 27 -11.48 2.11 0.20
CA ILE A 27 -11.79 0.73 0.56
C ILE A 27 -10.88 -0.17 -0.26
N PRO A 28 -9.93 -0.84 0.37
CA PRO A 28 -9.01 -1.67 -0.40
C PRO A 28 -9.69 -2.90 -0.97
N SER A 29 -9.29 -3.27 -2.15
CA SER A 29 -9.74 -4.50 -2.79
C SER A 29 -8.53 -5.26 -3.22
N LYS A 30 -8.68 -6.55 -3.35
CA LYS A 30 -7.58 -7.34 -3.86
C LYS A 30 -7.58 -7.20 -5.38
N ILE A 31 -6.58 -6.56 -5.91
CA ILE A 31 -6.47 -6.30 -7.34
C ILE A 31 -5.08 -6.68 -7.80
N THR A 32 -5.00 -7.29 -8.96
CA THR A 32 -3.73 -7.67 -9.54
C THR A 32 -3.47 -6.89 -10.82
N PHE A 33 -2.27 -6.33 -10.93
CA PHE A 33 -1.81 -5.69 -12.14
C PHE A 33 -0.81 -6.61 -12.80
N ILE A 34 -1.03 -6.94 -14.05
CA ILE A 34 -0.19 -7.90 -14.75
C ILE A 34 0.51 -7.20 -15.91
N PRO A 35 1.84 -7.30 -16.00
CA PRO A 35 2.54 -6.72 -17.13
C PRO A 35 2.35 -7.58 -18.38
N TYR A 36 2.25 -6.94 -19.52
CA TYR A 36 2.13 -7.61 -20.81
C TYR A 36 3.27 -7.17 -21.69
N ASP A 37 3.78 -8.07 -22.48
CA ASP A 37 4.84 -7.70 -23.39
C ASP A 37 4.23 -7.03 -24.64
N GLU A 38 5.09 -6.67 -25.58
CA GLU A 38 4.64 -5.94 -26.75
C GLU A 38 3.70 -6.77 -27.62
N ASN A 39 3.69 -8.08 -27.46
CA ASN A 39 2.78 -8.93 -28.22
C ASN A 39 1.50 -9.23 -27.48
N GLY A 40 1.30 -8.61 -26.33
CA GLY A 40 0.10 -8.84 -25.54
C GLY A 40 0.12 -10.10 -24.71
N THR A 41 1.31 -10.68 -24.51
CA THR A 41 1.43 -11.87 -23.70
C THR A 41 1.73 -11.49 -22.25
N PRO A 42 0.96 -12.03 -21.28
CA PRO A 42 1.23 -11.67 -19.89
C PRO A 42 2.57 -12.22 -19.42
N ILE A 43 3.27 -11.40 -18.65
CA ILE A 43 4.55 -11.80 -18.09
C ILE A 43 4.31 -12.21 -16.65
N GLN A 44 4.44 -13.49 -16.35
CA GLN A 44 4.21 -14.00 -15.03
C GLN A 44 5.30 -14.97 -14.62
N SER A 45 6.50 -14.71 -15.07
CA SER A 45 7.61 -15.63 -14.82
C SER A 45 8.16 -15.54 -13.40
N ALA A 46 7.79 -14.52 -12.65
CA ALA A 46 8.25 -14.35 -11.27
C ALA A 46 7.05 -14.14 -10.36
N PRO A 47 7.21 -14.41 -9.06
CA PRO A 47 6.09 -14.22 -8.14
C PRO A 47 5.67 -12.75 -8.11
N PRO A 48 4.40 -12.48 -7.85
CA PRO A 48 3.96 -11.09 -7.77
C PRO A 48 4.55 -10.37 -6.56
N ILE A 49 4.64 -9.06 -6.69
CA ILE A 49 5.02 -8.19 -5.59
C ILE A 49 3.73 -7.78 -4.90
N GLU A 50 3.67 -7.91 -3.59
CA GLU A 50 2.48 -7.56 -2.84
C GLU A 50 2.65 -6.20 -2.20
N ILE A 51 1.69 -5.32 -2.45
CA ILE A 51 1.69 -3.98 -1.85
C ILE A 51 0.55 -3.95 -0.85
N ALA A 52 0.89 -3.62 0.38
CA ALA A 52 -0.11 -3.55 1.45
C ALA A 52 -0.94 -2.28 1.32
N PRO A 53 -2.16 -2.29 1.83
CA PRO A 53 -3.02 -1.11 1.74
C PRO A 53 -2.42 0.14 2.36
N ASP A 54 -1.69 0.02 3.46
CA ASP A 54 -1.09 1.20 4.07
C ASP A 54 0.06 1.75 3.23
N GLU A 55 0.78 0.88 2.53
CA GLU A 55 1.82 1.33 1.61
C GLU A 55 1.19 2.09 0.45
N LEU A 56 0.10 1.57 -0.08
CA LEU A 56 -0.57 2.23 -1.17
C LEU A 56 -1.17 3.55 -0.72
N GLU A 57 -1.75 3.59 0.49
CA GLU A 57 -2.33 4.81 0.99
C GLU A 57 -1.27 5.88 1.21
N ALA A 58 -0.11 5.51 1.72
CA ALA A 58 0.96 6.47 1.91
C ALA A 58 1.38 7.07 0.56
N MET A 59 1.51 6.23 -0.45
CA MET A 59 1.88 6.72 -1.79
C MET A 59 0.77 7.57 -2.38
N ARG A 60 -0.49 7.18 -2.17
CA ARG A 60 -1.61 7.94 -2.70
C ARG A 60 -1.64 9.34 -2.12
N LEU A 61 -1.48 9.45 -0.81
CA LEU A 61 -1.56 10.76 -0.16
C LEU A 61 -0.40 11.66 -0.57
N VAL A 62 0.79 11.12 -0.63
CA VAL A 62 1.96 11.95 -0.91
C VAL A 62 2.08 12.25 -2.40
N TYR A 63 1.93 11.24 -3.25
CA TYR A 63 2.21 11.42 -4.66
C TYR A 63 1.00 11.76 -5.50
N PHE A 64 -0.15 11.24 -5.17
CA PHE A 64 -1.34 11.53 -5.95
C PHE A 64 -2.07 12.76 -5.42
N GLU A 65 -2.24 12.84 -4.11
CA GLU A 65 -2.91 13.97 -3.51
C GLU A 65 -1.98 15.17 -3.30
N GLY A 66 -0.69 14.94 -3.31
CA GLY A 66 0.27 16.02 -3.17
C GLY A 66 0.48 16.52 -1.76
N LEU A 67 0.16 15.71 -0.76
CA LEU A 67 0.34 16.12 0.62
C LEU A 67 1.79 16.01 1.04
N THR A 68 2.18 16.81 2.02
CA THR A 68 3.48 16.62 2.64
C THR A 68 3.44 15.33 3.46
N GLN A 69 4.61 14.84 3.84
CA GLN A 69 4.65 13.64 4.67
C GLN A 69 4.00 13.87 6.01
N GLU A 70 4.14 15.07 6.56
CA GLU A 70 3.51 15.38 7.82
C GLU A 70 1.99 15.35 7.70
N GLU A 71 1.48 15.95 6.64
CA GLU A 71 0.04 15.96 6.40
C GLU A 71 -0.49 14.54 6.17
N ALA A 72 0.25 13.76 5.40
CA ALA A 72 -0.15 12.39 5.12
C ALA A 72 -0.15 11.54 6.39
N ALA A 73 0.86 11.72 7.23
CA ALA A 73 0.92 10.99 8.49
C ALA A 73 -0.27 11.33 9.37
N LYS A 74 -0.63 12.60 9.43
CA LYS A 74 -1.79 12.99 10.20
C LYS A 74 -3.05 12.37 9.64
N ARG A 75 -3.18 12.36 8.34
CA ARG A 75 -4.36 11.81 7.70
C ARG A 75 -4.49 10.32 7.99
N MET A 76 -3.40 9.62 8.05
CA MET A 76 -3.40 8.19 8.33
C MET A 76 -3.39 7.87 9.83
N GLY A 77 -3.24 8.88 10.67
CA GLY A 77 -3.22 8.66 12.11
C GLY A 77 -1.97 7.95 12.59
N VAL A 78 -0.84 8.19 11.95
CA VAL A 78 0.41 7.52 12.31
C VAL A 78 1.51 8.56 12.48
N SER A 79 2.65 8.14 13.02
CA SER A 79 3.79 9.03 13.14
C SER A 79 4.45 9.23 11.78
N ARG A 80 5.25 10.29 11.68
CA ARG A 80 5.98 10.54 10.43
C ARG A 80 6.90 9.40 10.09
N GLY A 81 7.53 8.79 11.10
CA GLY A 81 8.41 7.67 10.86
C GLY A 81 7.66 6.46 10.29
N THR A 82 6.47 6.21 10.82
CA THR A 82 5.67 5.11 10.31
C THR A 82 5.22 5.39 8.88
N LEU A 83 4.82 6.63 8.60
CA LEU A 83 4.45 6.99 7.25
C LEU A 83 5.64 6.83 6.32
N TRP A 84 6.81 7.31 6.74
CA TRP A 84 8.00 7.25 5.89
C TRP A 84 8.36 5.81 5.56
N ARG A 85 8.25 4.91 6.53
CA ARG A 85 8.55 3.51 6.26
C ARG A 85 7.56 2.90 5.27
N ALA A 86 6.27 3.21 5.42
CA ALA A 86 5.26 2.69 4.49
C ALA A 86 5.49 3.26 3.09
N LEU A 87 5.79 4.55 3.02
CA LEU A 87 6.04 5.20 1.76
C LEU A 87 7.26 4.64 1.06
N SER A 88 8.35 4.48 1.81
CA SER A 88 9.60 3.95 1.24
C SER A 88 9.44 2.51 0.78
N SER A 89 8.77 1.71 1.60
CA SER A 89 8.55 0.31 1.26
C SER A 89 7.66 0.19 0.03
N GLY A 90 6.59 0.96 -0.02
CA GLY A 90 5.69 0.91 -1.17
C GLY A 90 6.37 1.35 -2.45
N ARG A 91 7.14 2.45 -2.38
CA ARG A 91 7.86 2.93 -3.54
C ARG A 91 8.84 1.90 -4.07
N ARG A 92 9.60 1.31 -3.16
CA ARG A 92 10.60 0.34 -3.55
C ARG A 92 9.97 -0.86 -4.22
N LYS A 93 8.87 -1.35 -3.65
CA LYS A 93 8.17 -2.49 -4.22
C LYS A 93 7.61 -2.17 -5.60
N LEU A 94 7.05 -0.98 -5.76
CA LEU A 94 6.50 -0.58 -7.03
C LEU A 94 7.57 -0.53 -8.10
N ILE A 95 8.69 0.09 -7.79
CA ILE A 95 9.79 0.20 -8.74
C ILE A 95 10.37 -1.19 -9.05
N GLN A 96 10.49 -2.02 -8.03
CA GLN A 96 11.00 -3.36 -8.24
C GLN A 96 10.12 -4.13 -9.23
N ALA A 97 8.79 -4.03 -9.06
CA ALA A 97 7.88 -4.72 -9.95
C ALA A 97 8.04 -4.23 -11.38
N LEU A 98 8.19 -2.91 -11.56
CA LEU A 98 8.34 -2.36 -12.89
C LEU A 98 9.65 -2.78 -13.54
N ILE A 99 10.74 -2.78 -12.78
CA ILE A 99 12.05 -3.13 -13.32
C ILE A 99 12.12 -4.63 -13.62
N GLU A 100 11.54 -5.44 -12.78
CA GLU A 100 11.62 -6.89 -12.91
C GLU A 100 10.45 -7.48 -13.70
N HIS A 101 9.56 -6.65 -14.20
CA HIS A 101 8.39 -7.07 -14.96
C HIS A 101 7.57 -8.10 -14.19
N ARG A 102 7.28 -7.77 -12.93
CA ARG A 102 6.54 -8.69 -12.08
C ARG A 102 5.13 -8.17 -11.87
N PRO A 103 4.17 -9.06 -11.71
CA PRO A 103 2.82 -8.62 -11.38
C PRO A 103 2.79 -7.95 -10.01
N ILE A 104 1.82 -7.06 -9.82
CA ILE A 104 1.64 -6.39 -8.55
C ILE A 104 0.28 -6.77 -8.01
N ILE A 105 0.24 -7.21 -6.76
CA ILE A 105 -1.01 -7.51 -6.08
C ILE A 105 -1.21 -6.49 -4.98
N ILE A 106 -2.35 -5.79 -5.03
CA ILE A 106 -2.74 -4.93 -3.93
C ILE A 106 -3.51 -5.84 -2.98
N THR A 107 -2.99 -6.03 -1.79
CA THR A 107 -3.62 -6.93 -0.85
C THR A 107 -4.58 -6.17 0.04
N LYS A 108 -5.50 -6.91 0.63
CA LYS A 108 -6.43 -6.29 1.54
C LYS A 108 -5.89 -6.21 2.93
#